data_a641056f4e436d16978207005fc9e5ad
#
_entry.id   a641056f4e436d16978207005fc9e5ad
#
_cell.length_a   1.000
_cell.length_b   1.000
_cell.length_c   1.000
_cell.angle_alpha   90.00
_cell.angle_beta   90.00
_cell.angle_gamma   90.00
#
_symmetry.space_group_name_H-M   'P 1'
#
loop_
_entity.id
_entity.type
_entity.pdbx_description
1 polymer ?
#
loop_
_entity_poly.entity_id
_entity_poly.type
_entity_poly.pdbx_seq_one_letter_code
_entity_poly.pdbx_strand_id
1 'polypeptide(L)'
;MTGANNVNLLSQTSATVLIATAGIIGLLWALSQFLIISKIPVQSGGTGEGANLLSNGDDEATTARLKEIYEAIYEGAESFLRAEYSVCFWFCTAFALIILVLVSWGTGWDMARGLFTTVSFLLGAFTSMASGYLGMKVAVYSNVRTTVSAQKPGWTACFNTAFRAGAVMGKNKIF
;
A
#
# COMPACT_ATOMS: atom_id res chain seq x y z
N MET A 1 42.93 -5.50 28.02
CA MET A 1 43.03 -4.64 26.82
C MET A 1 42.70 -5.49 25.60
N THR A 2 41.47 -5.56 25.20
CA THR A 2 41.07 -6.31 24.02
C THR A 2 40.33 -5.32 23.11
N GLY A 3 41.04 -4.92 22.03
CA GLY A 3 40.50 -4.06 21.01
C GLY A 3 39.32 -4.73 20.37
N ALA A 4 38.13 -4.17 20.55
CA ALA A 4 36.94 -4.47 19.74
C ALA A 4 37.26 -4.02 18.33
N ASN A 5 37.64 -4.94 17.47
CA ASN A 5 37.69 -4.72 16.03
C ASN A 5 36.25 -4.49 15.56
N ASN A 6 35.86 -3.23 15.51
CA ASN A 6 34.64 -2.82 14.80
C ASN A 6 34.88 -3.13 13.33
N VAL A 7 34.50 -4.31 12.90
CA VAL A 7 34.42 -4.67 11.49
C VAL A 7 33.21 -3.92 10.96
N ASN A 8 33.40 -2.67 10.55
CA ASN A 8 32.45 -1.97 9.71
C ASN A 8 32.48 -2.67 8.35
N LEU A 9 31.66 -3.72 8.21
CA LEU A 9 31.55 -4.54 7.00
C LEU A 9 31.11 -3.70 5.78
N LEU A 10 30.50 -2.54 6.02
CA LEU A 10 30.09 -1.62 4.98
C LEU A 10 30.42 -0.18 5.40
N SER A 11 31.06 0.57 4.52
CA SER A 11 31.16 2.02 4.66
C SER A 11 29.74 2.61 4.72
N GLN A 12 29.52 3.66 5.50
CA GLN A 12 28.22 4.33 5.63
C GLN A 12 27.65 4.70 4.25
N THR A 13 28.49 5.12 3.33
CA THR A 13 28.12 5.43 1.95
C THR A 13 27.64 4.18 1.18
N SER A 14 28.33 3.05 1.32
CA SER A 14 27.95 1.80 0.64
C SER A 14 26.64 1.22 1.19
N ALA A 15 26.37 1.35 2.48
CA ALA A 15 25.10 0.96 3.07
C ALA A 15 23.94 1.82 2.54
N THR A 16 24.12 3.15 2.46
CA THR A 16 23.11 4.06 1.91
C THR A 16 22.82 3.77 0.43
N VAL A 17 23.85 3.54 -0.38
CA VAL A 17 23.70 3.18 -1.79
C VAL A 17 22.96 1.85 -1.94
N LEU A 18 23.26 0.86 -1.13
CA LEU A 18 22.61 -0.45 -1.17
C LEU A 18 21.12 -0.35 -0.81
N ILE A 19 20.78 0.42 0.23
CA ILE A 19 19.37 0.66 0.61
C ILE A 19 18.64 1.40 -0.49
N ALA A 20 19.23 2.48 -1.03
CA ALA A 20 18.60 3.26 -2.10
C ALA A 20 18.38 2.43 -3.37
N THR A 21 19.36 1.64 -3.79
CA THR A 21 19.23 0.77 -4.98
C THR A 21 18.19 -0.32 -4.78
N ALA A 22 18.16 -0.97 -3.64
CA ALA A 22 17.14 -1.96 -3.30
C ALA A 22 15.73 -1.34 -3.31
N GLY A 23 15.58 -0.11 -2.78
CA GLY A 23 14.35 0.65 -2.81
C GLY A 23 13.86 0.95 -4.23
N ILE A 24 14.74 1.49 -5.07
CA ILE A 24 14.40 1.81 -6.47
C ILE A 24 14.01 0.55 -7.24
N ILE A 25 14.76 -0.54 -7.14
CA ILE A 25 14.43 -1.82 -7.78
C ILE A 25 13.06 -2.31 -7.31
N GLY A 26 12.79 -2.20 -5.99
CA GLY A 26 11.50 -2.56 -5.41
C GLY A 26 10.34 -1.77 -5.99
N LEU A 27 10.47 -0.45 -6.09
CA LEU A 27 9.45 0.42 -6.66
C LEU A 27 9.18 0.10 -8.14
N LEU A 28 10.23 -0.03 -8.94
CA LEU A 28 10.10 -0.37 -10.37
C LEU A 28 9.40 -1.72 -10.56
N TRP A 29 9.74 -2.71 -9.74
CA TRP A 29 9.09 -4.01 -9.80
C TRP A 29 7.62 -3.94 -9.37
N ALA A 30 7.27 -3.23 -8.30
CA ALA A 30 5.89 -3.01 -7.87
C ALA A 30 5.05 -2.32 -8.95
N LEU A 31 5.63 -1.28 -9.58
CA LEU A 31 4.98 -0.57 -10.69
C LEU A 31 4.71 -1.51 -11.87
N SER A 32 5.67 -2.36 -12.23
CA SER A 32 5.50 -3.34 -13.30
C SER A 32 4.37 -4.34 -12.99
N GLN A 33 4.27 -4.83 -11.75
CA GLN A 33 3.19 -5.74 -11.34
C GLN A 33 1.82 -5.03 -11.37
N PHE A 34 1.76 -3.78 -10.91
CA PHE A 34 0.53 -2.99 -10.96
C PHE A 34 0.05 -2.79 -12.41
N LEU A 35 0.96 -2.44 -13.33
CA LEU A 35 0.63 -2.30 -14.74
C LEU A 35 0.13 -3.61 -15.38
N ILE A 36 0.65 -4.76 -14.96
CA ILE A 36 0.17 -6.06 -15.43
C ILE A 36 -1.25 -6.34 -14.93
N ILE A 37 -1.52 -6.06 -13.64
CA ILE A 37 -2.85 -6.23 -13.05
C ILE A 37 -3.86 -5.28 -13.68
N SER A 38 -3.46 -4.04 -13.98
CA SER A 38 -4.33 -3.03 -14.60
C SER A 38 -4.79 -3.42 -16.01
N LYS A 39 -4.05 -4.29 -16.70
CA LYS A 39 -4.42 -4.81 -18.02
C LYS A 39 -5.51 -5.88 -17.97
N ILE A 40 -5.89 -6.40 -16.79
CA ILE A 40 -7.00 -7.33 -16.66
C ILE A 40 -8.29 -6.52 -16.75
N PRO A 41 -9.08 -6.67 -17.84
CA PRO A 41 -10.28 -5.89 -18.02
C PRO A 41 -11.31 -6.33 -16.98
N VAL A 42 -11.72 -5.40 -16.15
CA VAL A 42 -12.96 -5.48 -15.38
C VAL A 42 -14.00 -4.84 -16.28
N GLN A 43 -14.91 -5.60 -16.82
CA GLN A 43 -15.87 -5.16 -17.80
C GLN A 43 -16.71 -3.98 -17.25
N SER A 44 -16.27 -2.79 -17.59
CA SER A 44 -17.08 -1.59 -17.64
C SER A 44 -17.05 -1.17 -19.09
N GLY A 45 -18.14 -1.48 -19.83
CA GLY A 45 -18.54 -0.96 -21.12
C GLY A 45 -17.46 -0.33 -22.03
N GLY A 46 -16.45 -1.10 -22.48
CA GLY A 46 -15.43 -0.62 -23.39
C GLY A 46 -14.84 -1.76 -24.21
N THR A 47 -14.95 -1.62 -25.52
CA THR A 47 -14.40 -2.45 -26.59
C THR A 47 -13.00 -2.99 -26.33
N GLY A 48 -12.88 -4.25 -25.91
CA GLY A 48 -11.60 -4.95 -25.80
C GLY A 48 -11.82 -6.46 -25.81
N GLU A 49 -10.93 -7.20 -26.41
CA GLU A 49 -10.94 -8.64 -26.68
C GLU A 49 -11.32 -9.58 -25.50
N GLY A 50 -11.52 -9.05 -24.28
CA GLY A 50 -12.06 -9.77 -23.13
C GLY A 50 -13.59 -9.90 -23.10
N ALA A 51 -14.30 -9.16 -23.95
CA ALA A 51 -15.76 -9.13 -23.99
C ALA A 51 -16.39 -10.42 -24.53
N ASN A 52 -15.63 -11.22 -25.29
CA ASN A 52 -16.14 -12.41 -25.96
C ASN A 52 -16.08 -13.69 -25.10
N LEU A 53 -15.66 -13.63 -23.84
CA LEU A 53 -15.59 -14.82 -22.97
C LEU A 53 -16.82 -14.99 -22.07
N LEU A 54 -17.77 -14.07 -22.11
CA LEU A 54 -18.99 -14.06 -21.28
C LEU A 54 -20.27 -13.92 -22.16
N SER A 55 -20.35 -14.66 -23.26
CA SER A 55 -21.46 -14.49 -24.22
C SER A 55 -22.53 -15.59 -24.16
N ASN A 56 -22.89 -16.06 -22.95
CA ASN A 56 -24.12 -16.80 -22.72
C ASN A 56 -25.00 -15.99 -21.75
N GLY A 57 -26.29 -15.93 -21.96
CA GLY A 57 -27.23 -15.04 -21.27
C GLY A 57 -27.26 -15.11 -19.72
N ASP A 58 -26.68 -16.15 -19.10
CA ASP A 58 -26.48 -16.23 -17.65
C ASP A 58 -25.31 -15.37 -17.15
N ASP A 59 -24.43 -14.97 -18.06
CA ASP A 59 -23.21 -14.23 -17.73
C ASP A 59 -23.44 -12.72 -17.54
N GLU A 60 -24.47 -12.15 -18.18
CA GLU A 60 -24.77 -10.71 -18.06
C GLU A 60 -25.33 -10.37 -16.67
N ALA A 61 -26.19 -11.22 -16.13
CA ALA A 61 -26.69 -11.07 -14.76
C ALA A 61 -25.58 -11.27 -13.72
N THR A 62 -24.66 -12.20 -13.95
CA THR A 62 -23.50 -12.44 -13.08
C THR A 62 -22.53 -11.27 -13.12
N THR A 63 -22.28 -10.70 -14.29
CA THR A 63 -21.42 -9.51 -14.45
C THR A 63 -22.02 -8.28 -13.80
N ALA A 64 -23.34 -8.07 -13.92
CA ALA A 64 -24.02 -6.98 -13.25
C ALA A 64 -23.94 -7.09 -11.73
N ARG A 65 -24.13 -8.30 -11.18
CA ARG A 65 -23.97 -8.55 -9.73
C ARG A 65 -22.52 -8.35 -9.25
N LEU A 66 -21.53 -8.78 -10.03
CA LEU A 66 -20.11 -8.54 -9.69
C LEU A 66 -19.79 -7.05 -9.65
N LYS A 67 -20.36 -6.26 -10.56
CA LYS A 67 -20.18 -4.81 -10.57
C LYS A 67 -20.82 -4.15 -9.35
N GLU A 68 -22.05 -4.54 -9.03
CA GLU A 68 -22.75 -4.05 -7.83
C GLU A 68 -21.97 -4.36 -6.55
N ILE A 69 -21.49 -5.59 -6.40
CA ILE A 69 -20.68 -6.00 -5.26
C ILE A 69 -19.37 -5.21 -5.21
N TYR A 70 -18.73 -4.99 -6.35
CA TYR A 70 -17.50 -4.21 -6.42
C TYR A 70 -17.73 -2.76 -5.98
N GLU A 71 -18.79 -2.13 -6.46
CA GLU A 71 -19.16 -0.76 -6.08
C GLU A 71 -19.44 -0.67 -4.58
N ALA A 72 -20.18 -1.62 -4.02
CA ALA A 72 -20.46 -1.68 -2.58
C ALA A 72 -19.16 -1.86 -1.75
N ILE A 73 -18.26 -2.74 -2.17
CA ILE A 73 -16.96 -2.93 -1.51
C ILE A 73 -16.11 -1.65 -1.62
N TYR A 74 -16.09 -1.01 -2.77
CA TYR A 74 -15.32 0.22 -2.99
C TYR A 74 -15.84 1.37 -2.10
N GLU A 75 -17.15 1.58 -2.07
CA GLU A 75 -17.79 2.61 -1.24
C GLU A 75 -17.57 2.32 0.26
N GLY A 76 -17.75 1.07 0.67
CA GLY A 76 -17.48 0.64 2.05
C GLY A 76 -16.02 0.85 2.45
N ALA A 77 -15.07 0.52 1.60
CA ALA A 77 -13.65 0.74 1.84
C ALA A 77 -13.29 2.22 1.92
N GLU A 78 -13.87 3.06 1.07
CA GLU A 78 -13.63 4.50 1.09
C GLU A 78 -14.23 5.17 2.33
N SER A 79 -15.43 4.78 2.72
CA SER A 79 -16.08 5.26 3.94
C SER A 79 -15.31 4.84 5.19
N PHE A 80 -14.84 3.60 5.24
CA PHE A 80 -13.99 3.08 6.31
C PHE A 80 -12.69 3.87 6.42
N LEU A 81 -11.95 4.05 5.31
CA LEU A 81 -10.70 4.80 5.29
C LEU A 81 -10.89 6.25 5.76
N ARG A 82 -11.96 6.91 5.32
CA ARG A 82 -12.26 8.29 5.73
C ARG A 82 -12.50 8.39 7.24
N ALA A 83 -13.27 7.47 7.80
CA ALA A 83 -13.56 7.42 9.23
C ALA A 83 -12.29 7.15 10.05
N GLU A 84 -11.52 6.11 9.68
CA GLU A 84 -10.31 5.70 10.37
C GLU A 84 -9.23 6.77 10.33
N TYR A 85 -8.97 7.36 9.16
CA TYR A 85 -7.94 8.40 9.03
C TYR A 85 -8.30 9.70 9.72
N SER A 86 -9.59 10.00 9.86
CA SER A 86 -10.03 11.14 10.67
C SER A 86 -9.64 10.94 12.14
N VAL A 87 -9.88 9.75 12.69
CA VAL A 87 -9.50 9.41 14.06
C VAL A 87 -7.98 9.39 14.21
N CYS A 88 -7.26 8.75 13.27
CA CYS A 88 -5.79 8.71 13.28
C CYS A 88 -5.18 10.12 13.22
N PHE A 89 -5.73 11.02 12.43
CA PHE A 89 -5.24 12.39 12.33
C PHE A 89 -5.34 13.13 13.67
N TRP A 90 -6.49 13.07 14.35
CA TRP A 90 -6.66 13.68 15.66
C TRP A 90 -5.76 13.06 16.72
N PHE A 91 -5.64 11.74 16.71
CA PHE A 91 -4.75 11.02 17.62
C PHE A 91 -3.29 11.43 17.40
N CYS A 92 -2.80 11.41 16.16
CA CYS A 92 -1.43 11.80 15.83
C CYS A 92 -1.15 13.27 16.21
N THR A 93 -2.12 14.17 16.02
CA THR A 93 -1.98 15.58 16.40
C THR A 93 -1.86 15.73 17.91
N ALA A 94 -2.74 15.09 18.68
CA ALA A 94 -2.68 15.13 20.14
C ALA A 94 -1.36 14.53 20.66
N PHE A 95 -0.93 13.41 20.10
CA PHE A 95 0.30 12.74 20.50
C PHE A 95 1.56 13.54 20.12
N ALA A 96 1.54 14.23 18.99
CA ALA A 96 2.62 15.13 18.59
C ALA A 96 2.81 16.28 19.58
N LEU A 97 1.72 16.85 20.11
CA LEU A 97 1.80 17.86 21.15
C LEU A 97 2.38 17.32 22.47
N ILE A 98 1.98 16.12 22.85
CA ILE A 98 2.53 15.44 24.04
C ILE A 98 4.03 15.19 23.86
N ILE A 99 4.47 14.70 22.72
CA ILE A 99 5.89 14.47 22.40
C ILE A 99 6.67 15.80 22.49
N LEU A 100 6.12 16.85 21.89
CA LEU A 100 6.76 18.18 21.92
C LEU A 100 7.04 18.65 23.36
N VAL A 101 6.03 18.56 24.22
CA VAL A 101 6.14 19.00 25.62
C VAL A 101 7.09 18.09 26.40
N LEU A 102 6.92 16.77 26.30
CA LEU A 102 7.74 15.81 27.08
C LEU A 102 9.22 15.86 26.68
N VAL A 103 9.51 15.92 25.39
CA VAL A 103 10.90 15.95 24.91
C VAL A 103 11.54 17.29 25.24
N SER A 104 10.84 18.40 25.06
CA SER A 104 11.36 19.72 25.44
C SER A 104 11.64 19.79 26.94
N TRP A 105 10.75 19.27 27.77
CA TRP A 105 10.96 19.23 29.23
C TRP A 105 12.11 18.32 29.61
N GLY A 106 12.18 17.10 29.07
CA GLY A 106 13.25 16.14 29.37
C GLY A 106 14.64 16.58 28.92
N THR A 107 14.73 17.50 27.96
CA THR A 107 16.01 18.08 27.47
C THR A 107 16.35 19.45 28.06
N GLY A 108 15.72 19.84 29.16
CA GLY A 108 15.97 21.13 29.80
C GLY A 108 15.40 22.36 29.05
N TRP A 109 14.23 22.22 28.47
CA TRP A 109 13.52 23.21 27.63
C TRP A 109 14.22 23.52 26.29
N ASP A 110 14.93 22.54 25.73
CA ASP A 110 15.49 22.68 24.38
C ASP A 110 14.37 22.45 23.34
N MET A 111 13.72 23.57 22.95
CA MET A 111 12.64 23.57 21.96
C MET A 111 13.07 23.01 20.61
N ALA A 112 14.33 23.16 20.22
CA ALA A 112 14.80 22.67 18.93
C ALA A 112 14.74 21.14 18.87
N ARG A 113 15.19 20.45 19.91
CA ARG A 113 15.14 18.97 19.99
C ARG A 113 13.72 18.46 20.04
N GLY A 114 12.84 19.10 20.83
CA GLY A 114 11.42 18.80 20.88
C GLY A 114 10.77 18.90 19.50
N LEU A 115 11.04 19.99 18.78
CA LEU A 115 10.49 20.22 17.45
C LEU A 115 10.97 19.18 16.42
N PHE A 116 12.28 18.90 16.37
CA PHE A 116 12.82 17.90 15.46
C PHE A 116 12.22 16.50 15.69
N THR A 117 12.07 16.10 16.95
CA THR A 117 11.45 14.80 17.29
C THR A 117 9.99 14.76 16.88
N THR A 118 9.25 15.83 17.12
CA THR A 118 7.83 15.94 16.75
C THR A 118 7.64 15.91 15.23
N VAL A 119 8.47 16.63 14.47
CA VAL A 119 8.43 16.61 13.00
C VAL A 119 8.75 15.21 12.48
N SER A 120 9.76 14.54 13.03
CA SER A 120 10.10 13.16 12.64
C SER A 120 8.94 12.19 12.91
N PHE A 121 8.26 12.34 14.05
CA PHE A 121 7.07 11.55 14.36
C PHE A 121 5.94 11.80 13.36
N LEU A 122 5.64 13.06 13.05
CA LEU A 122 4.58 13.42 12.08
C LEU A 122 4.90 12.90 10.67
N LEU A 123 6.15 13.00 10.23
CA LEU A 123 6.57 12.43 8.94
C LEU A 123 6.39 10.92 8.91
N GLY A 124 6.76 10.22 10.00
CA GLY A 124 6.54 8.77 10.11
C GLY A 124 5.06 8.40 10.09
N ALA A 125 4.22 9.13 10.84
CA ALA A 125 2.78 8.93 10.85
C ALA A 125 2.17 9.17 9.46
N PHE A 126 2.55 10.26 8.78
CA PHE A 126 2.06 10.56 7.43
C PHE A 126 2.45 9.48 6.40
N THR A 127 3.71 9.04 6.40
CA THR A 127 4.16 7.97 5.49
C THR A 127 3.46 6.65 5.76
N SER A 128 3.20 6.32 7.01
CA SER A 128 2.44 5.14 7.41
C SER A 128 1.00 5.20 6.91
N MET A 129 0.30 6.33 7.11
CA MET A 129 -1.06 6.53 6.64
C MET A 129 -1.14 6.49 5.10
N ALA A 130 -0.21 7.13 4.40
CA ALA A 130 -0.14 7.10 2.94
C ALA A 130 0.07 5.67 2.41
N SER A 131 0.96 4.90 3.03
CA SER A 131 1.20 3.50 2.67
C SER A 131 -0.04 2.62 2.91
N GLY A 132 -0.75 2.82 4.02
CA GLY A 132 -2.01 2.13 4.33
C GLY A 132 -3.10 2.45 3.31
N TYR A 133 -3.26 3.72 2.95
CA TYR A 133 -4.21 4.16 1.94
C TYR A 133 -3.95 3.52 0.57
N LEU A 134 -2.70 3.56 0.10
CA LEU A 134 -2.30 2.92 -1.16
C LEU A 134 -2.55 1.41 -1.12
N GLY A 135 -2.20 0.75 -0.01
CA GLY A 135 -2.44 -0.68 0.18
C GLY A 135 -3.92 -1.04 0.05
N MET A 136 -4.81 -0.29 0.70
CA MET A 136 -6.26 -0.53 0.60
C MET A 136 -6.79 -0.28 -0.81
N LYS A 137 -6.39 0.79 -1.48
CA LYS A 137 -6.79 1.06 -2.88
C LYS A 137 -6.35 -0.07 -3.82
N VAL A 138 -5.14 -0.57 -3.68
CA VAL A 138 -4.64 -1.71 -4.47
C VAL A 138 -5.41 -2.99 -4.12
N ALA A 139 -5.73 -3.23 -2.85
CA ALA A 139 -6.48 -4.41 -2.42
C ALA A 139 -7.87 -4.44 -3.06
N VAL A 140 -8.64 -3.35 -2.94
CA VAL A 140 -9.99 -3.23 -3.51
C VAL A 140 -9.93 -3.35 -5.03
N TYR A 141 -8.99 -2.65 -5.67
CA TYR A 141 -8.78 -2.71 -7.13
C TYR A 141 -8.46 -4.11 -7.62
N SER A 142 -7.67 -4.88 -6.88
CA SER A 142 -7.24 -6.22 -7.27
C SER A 142 -8.27 -7.30 -6.97
N ASN A 143 -9.15 -7.08 -5.99
CA ASN A 143 -10.13 -8.06 -5.54
C ASN A 143 -11.07 -8.50 -6.66
N VAL A 144 -11.70 -7.55 -7.35
CA VAL A 144 -12.59 -7.87 -8.47
C VAL A 144 -11.85 -8.56 -9.63
N ARG A 145 -10.60 -8.17 -9.90
CA ARG A 145 -9.79 -8.77 -10.97
C ARG A 145 -9.40 -10.21 -10.66
N THR A 146 -9.14 -10.50 -9.40
CA THR A 146 -8.90 -11.86 -8.92
C THR A 146 -10.16 -12.71 -9.10
N THR A 147 -11.34 -12.18 -8.75
CA THR A 147 -12.62 -12.86 -8.92
C THR A 147 -12.92 -13.14 -10.40
N VAL A 148 -12.73 -12.17 -11.28
CA VAL A 148 -12.88 -12.36 -12.74
C VAL A 148 -11.89 -13.41 -13.26
N SER A 149 -10.66 -13.41 -12.75
CA SER A 149 -9.65 -14.40 -13.13
C SER A 149 -9.99 -15.82 -12.64
N ALA A 150 -10.77 -15.93 -11.56
CA ALA A 150 -11.22 -17.22 -11.03
C ALA A 150 -12.31 -17.89 -11.89
N GLN A 151 -13.02 -17.11 -12.72
CA GLN A 151 -14.02 -17.65 -13.66
C GLN A 151 -13.38 -18.39 -14.83
N LYS A 152 -12.10 -18.17 -15.10
CA LYS A 152 -11.36 -18.90 -16.14
C LYS A 152 -11.08 -20.34 -15.70
N PRO A 153 -11.13 -21.31 -16.62
CA PRO A 153 -10.80 -22.69 -16.28
C PRO A 153 -9.35 -22.79 -15.78
N GLY A 154 -9.18 -23.39 -14.60
CA GLY A 154 -7.89 -23.58 -13.96
C GLY A 154 -7.57 -22.51 -12.91
N TRP A 155 -7.01 -22.94 -11.78
CA TRP A 155 -6.68 -22.11 -10.63
C TRP A 155 -5.46 -21.19 -10.84
N THR A 156 -4.62 -21.46 -11.84
CA THR A 156 -3.34 -20.79 -12.08
C THR A 156 -3.52 -19.29 -12.38
N ALA A 157 -4.54 -18.93 -13.16
CA ALA A 157 -4.81 -17.53 -13.51
C ALA A 157 -5.23 -16.73 -12.29
N CYS A 158 -6.13 -17.28 -11.49
CA CYS A 158 -6.60 -16.68 -10.24
C CYS A 158 -5.45 -16.51 -9.23
N PHE A 159 -4.68 -17.59 -9.01
CA PHE A 159 -3.53 -17.56 -8.10
C PHE A 159 -2.49 -16.53 -8.51
N ASN A 160 -2.11 -16.48 -9.78
CA ASN A 160 -1.13 -15.50 -10.26
C ASN A 160 -1.62 -14.06 -10.10
N THR A 161 -2.90 -13.80 -10.33
CA THR A 161 -3.48 -12.46 -10.13
C THR A 161 -3.46 -12.07 -8.66
N ALA A 162 -3.90 -12.94 -7.76
CA ALA A 162 -3.90 -12.72 -6.32
C ALA A 162 -2.46 -12.54 -5.78
N PHE A 163 -1.53 -13.39 -6.20
CA PHE A 163 -0.13 -13.32 -5.79
C PHE A 163 0.53 -12.00 -6.22
N ARG A 164 0.31 -11.57 -7.46
CA ARG A 164 0.82 -10.29 -7.96
C ARG A 164 0.24 -9.11 -7.21
N ALA A 165 -1.06 -9.13 -6.90
CA ALA A 165 -1.70 -8.11 -6.10
C ALA A 165 -1.10 -8.02 -4.69
N GLY A 166 -0.90 -9.16 -4.03
CA GLY A 166 -0.24 -9.24 -2.73
C GLY A 166 1.21 -8.76 -2.77
N ALA A 167 1.93 -9.06 -3.84
CA ALA A 167 3.31 -8.60 -4.04
C ALA A 167 3.41 -7.07 -4.21
N VAL A 168 2.45 -6.42 -4.88
CA VAL A 168 2.36 -4.96 -4.96
C VAL A 168 2.12 -4.36 -3.57
N MET A 169 1.19 -4.93 -2.79
CA MET A 169 0.88 -4.46 -1.43
C MET A 169 2.05 -4.67 -0.46
N GLY A 170 2.72 -5.82 -0.53
CA GLY A 170 3.85 -6.13 0.35
C GLY A 170 5.01 -5.17 0.20
N LYS A 171 5.27 -4.67 -1.01
CA LYS A 171 6.34 -3.71 -1.26
C LYS A 171 6.01 -2.28 -0.82
N ASN A 172 4.74 -1.89 -0.82
CA ASN A 172 4.33 -0.59 -0.28
C ASN A 172 4.50 -0.48 1.25
N LYS A 173 4.72 -1.61 1.95
CA LYS A 173 4.95 -1.63 3.41
C LYS A 173 6.42 -1.70 3.82
N ILE A 174 7.34 -1.81 2.85
CA ILE A 174 8.79 -1.93 3.13
C ILE A 174 9.47 -0.54 3.12
N PHE A 175 8.77 0.50 2.72
CA PHE A 175 9.16 1.90 2.77
C PHE A 175 8.29 2.66 3.75
#